data_b2e0bd7f9852978e11dd77ecbcbd3ba1
#
_entry.id   b2e0bd7f9852978e11dd77ecbcbd3ba1
#
_cell.length_a   1.000
_cell.length_b   1.000
_cell.length_c   1.000
_cell.angle_alpha   90.00
_cell.angle_beta   90.00
_cell.angle_gamma   90.00
#
_symmetry.space_group_name_H-M   'P 1'
#
loop_
_entity.id
_entity.type
_entity.pdbx_description
1 polymer ?
#
loop_
_entity_poly.entity_id
_entity_poly.type
_entity_poly.pdbx_seq_one_letter_code
_entity_poly.pdbx_strand_id
1 'polypeptide(L)'
;MYQLNLNLFLTFFWLFLTAFLLLFGIWILIDCQCNISLFNFFIKHFNLSMKLDKQGSIPKSYSYHFYLIGLVINLILFVFHISFVFLFIFVLCHLGRRLYECLYIQQYRSKMTLFEYLFELIHYPCVGLTIIADYQYSYTNLSLCKYLFGVILFVYASYFQYHSHLTLAKLLRNSNEFYPIPNGYWIFEYLTSPNVLLEFVIYFSILIASHRTSAMTSLIVWIFVRQTFTALFNHRWYLRYYRNSY
;
A
#
# COMPACT_ATOMS: atom_id res chain seq x y z
N MET A 1 4.40 -25.89 17.72
CA MET A 1 2.94 -25.65 17.82
C MET A 1 2.58 -24.18 17.68
N TYR A 2 3.15 -23.24 18.46
CA TYR A 2 2.85 -21.79 18.34
C TYR A 2 3.14 -21.18 16.95
N GLN A 3 4.21 -21.61 16.29
CA GLN A 3 4.65 -21.08 14.99
C GLN A 3 3.70 -21.45 13.85
N LEU A 4 3.18 -22.68 13.85
CA LEU A 4 2.16 -23.10 12.89
C LEU A 4 0.89 -22.27 13.05
N ASN A 5 0.53 -21.95 14.29
CA ASN A 5 -0.64 -21.12 14.60
C ASN A 5 -0.50 -19.68 14.09
N LEU A 6 0.69 -19.06 14.22
CA LEU A 6 0.92 -17.69 13.73
C LEU A 6 0.82 -17.59 12.20
N ASN A 7 1.48 -18.51 11.48
CA ASN A 7 1.41 -18.55 10.02
C ASN A 7 -0.03 -18.77 9.53
N LEU A 8 -0.74 -19.71 10.15
CA LEU A 8 -2.14 -19.98 9.82
C LEU A 8 -3.05 -18.80 10.12
N PHE A 9 -2.90 -18.17 11.29
CA PHE A 9 -3.65 -16.98 11.69
C PHE A 9 -3.44 -15.82 10.70
N LEU A 10 -2.20 -15.51 10.36
CA LEU A 10 -1.88 -14.44 9.43
C LEU A 10 -2.37 -14.76 8.01
N THR A 11 -2.32 -16.03 7.59
CA THR A 11 -2.89 -16.46 6.32
C THR A 11 -4.38 -16.15 6.26
N PHE A 12 -5.15 -16.57 7.26
CA PHE A 12 -6.58 -16.29 7.32
C PHE A 12 -6.89 -14.80 7.44
N PHE A 13 -6.10 -14.05 8.22
CA PHE A 13 -6.25 -12.62 8.35
C PHE A 13 -6.14 -11.91 6.99
N TRP A 14 -5.07 -12.18 6.22
CA TRP A 14 -4.88 -11.56 4.90
C TRP A 14 -5.91 -12.03 3.87
N LEU A 15 -6.30 -13.30 3.89
CA LEU A 15 -7.35 -13.81 2.99
C LEU A 15 -8.71 -13.23 3.32
N PHE A 16 -9.04 -13.05 4.60
CA PHE A 16 -10.29 -12.41 5.01
C PHE A 16 -10.34 -10.96 4.51
N LEU A 17 -9.28 -10.20 4.70
CA LEU A 17 -9.20 -8.83 4.20
C LEU A 17 -9.31 -8.77 2.68
N THR A 18 -8.69 -9.73 1.97
CA THR A 18 -8.76 -9.83 0.51
C THR A 18 -10.18 -10.12 0.05
N ALA A 19 -10.85 -11.11 0.64
CA ALA A 19 -12.23 -11.46 0.31
C ALA A 19 -13.19 -10.31 0.59
N PHE A 20 -13.03 -9.66 1.74
CA PHE A 20 -13.80 -8.48 2.09
C PHE A 20 -13.64 -7.36 1.05
N LEU A 21 -12.41 -7.02 0.67
CA LEU A 21 -12.16 -5.97 -0.32
C LEU A 21 -12.66 -6.37 -1.72
N LEU A 22 -12.56 -7.64 -2.12
CA LEU A 22 -13.10 -8.11 -3.40
C LEU A 22 -14.62 -7.97 -3.45
N LEU A 23 -15.33 -8.42 -2.43
CA LEU A 23 -16.78 -8.33 -2.36
C LEU A 23 -17.25 -6.86 -2.42
N PHE A 24 -16.68 -6.01 -1.57
CA PHE A 24 -17.01 -4.59 -1.55
C PHE A 24 -16.53 -3.84 -2.77
N GLY A 25 -15.31 -4.09 -3.23
CA GLY A 25 -14.74 -3.41 -4.39
C GLY A 25 -15.51 -3.73 -5.67
N ILE A 26 -15.86 -4.99 -5.90
CA ILE A 26 -16.68 -5.42 -7.05
C ILE A 26 -18.09 -4.82 -6.93
N TRP A 27 -18.69 -4.88 -5.75
CA TRP A 27 -20.00 -4.28 -5.53
C TRP A 27 -20.01 -2.79 -5.84
N ILE A 28 -19.00 -2.03 -5.39
CA ILE A 28 -18.85 -0.61 -5.70
C ILE A 28 -18.67 -0.39 -7.21
N LEU A 29 -17.92 -1.27 -7.89
CA LEU A 29 -17.72 -1.17 -9.33
C LEU A 29 -19.02 -1.37 -10.11
N ILE A 30 -19.87 -2.29 -9.68
CA ILE A 30 -21.17 -2.59 -10.28
C ILE A 30 -22.18 -1.46 -9.97
N ASP A 31 -22.27 -1.04 -8.71
CA ASP A 31 -23.23 -0.03 -8.27
C ASP A 31 -22.95 1.34 -8.89
N CYS A 32 -21.68 1.66 -9.13
CA CYS A 32 -21.28 2.87 -9.85
C CYS A 32 -21.79 2.91 -11.31
N GLN A 33 -22.18 1.76 -11.88
CA GLN A 33 -22.83 1.68 -13.20
C GLN A 33 -24.36 1.77 -13.08
N CYS A 34 -24.96 1.33 -11.97
CA CYS A 34 -26.41 1.17 -11.82
C CYS A 34 -27.11 2.28 -11.02
N ASN A 35 -26.40 3.24 -10.44
CA ASN A 35 -26.94 4.42 -9.72
C ASN A 35 -27.85 4.08 -8.52
N ILE A 36 -27.57 2.99 -7.79
CA ILE A 36 -28.38 2.47 -6.69
C ILE A 36 -28.14 3.25 -5.38
N SER A 37 -29.20 3.58 -4.66
CA SER A 37 -29.23 4.43 -3.45
C SER A 37 -28.39 3.93 -2.25
N LEU A 38 -28.17 2.61 -2.12
CA LEU A 38 -27.34 1.99 -1.09
C LEU A 38 -25.84 2.36 -1.21
N PHE A 39 -25.39 2.66 -2.41
CA PHE A 39 -24.06 3.14 -2.71
C PHE A 39 -23.69 4.44 -1.99
N ASN A 40 -24.62 5.38 -1.93
CA ASN A 40 -24.39 6.65 -1.22
C ASN A 40 -24.18 6.45 0.28
N PHE A 41 -24.80 5.42 0.88
CA PHE A 41 -24.61 5.07 2.28
C PHE A 41 -23.22 4.49 2.54
N PHE A 42 -22.74 3.57 1.69
CA PHE A 42 -21.45 2.91 1.88
C PHE A 42 -20.25 3.74 1.39
N ILE A 43 -20.38 4.49 0.30
CA ILE A 43 -19.37 5.53 -0.04
C ILE A 43 -19.24 6.52 1.11
N LYS A 44 -20.34 6.88 1.75
CA LYS A 44 -20.34 7.78 2.90
C LYS A 44 -19.62 7.19 4.12
N HIS A 45 -19.63 5.87 4.32
CA HIS A 45 -19.02 5.22 5.48
C HIS A 45 -17.64 4.60 5.20
N PHE A 46 -17.40 4.09 4.00
CA PHE A 46 -16.13 3.45 3.60
C PHE A 46 -15.27 4.33 2.69
N ASN A 47 -15.70 5.54 2.45
CA ASN A 47 -14.99 6.62 1.79
C ASN A 47 -13.87 6.17 0.85
N LEU A 48 -14.26 5.62 -0.28
CA LEU A 48 -13.36 5.44 -1.40
C LEU A 48 -12.96 6.83 -1.93
N SER A 49 -12.08 7.34 -1.25
CA SER A 49 -11.21 8.51 -1.14
C SER A 49 -11.40 9.74 -2.05
N MET A 50 -12.21 9.75 -3.07
CA MET A 50 -12.14 10.84 -4.05
C MET A 50 -13.32 11.81 -4.11
N LYS A 51 -14.49 11.44 -3.63
CA LYS A 51 -15.64 12.37 -3.59
C LYS A 51 -15.86 13.01 -2.23
N LEU A 52 -15.14 12.57 -1.21
CA LEU A 52 -15.44 12.83 0.19
C LEU A 52 -14.30 13.57 0.92
N ASP A 53 -13.49 14.33 0.21
CA ASP A 53 -12.52 15.27 0.79
C ASP A 53 -13.09 16.20 1.88
N LYS A 54 -14.41 16.36 1.87
CA LYS A 54 -15.13 17.16 2.89
C LYS A 54 -15.63 16.34 4.08
N GLN A 55 -15.63 15.00 4.04
CA GLN A 55 -16.22 14.14 5.07
C GLN A 55 -15.21 13.35 5.92
N GLY A 56 -13.96 13.24 5.52
CA GLY A 56 -12.92 12.68 6.37
C GLY A 56 -12.66 13.56 7.59
N SER A 57 -12.43 12.94 8.75
CA SER A 57 -12.16 13.67 10.00
C SER A 57 -10.67 13.93 10.22
N ILE A 58 -9.79 13.12 9.62
CA ILE A 58 -8.35 13.13 9.88
C ILE A 58 -7.60 13.64 8.63
N PRO A 59 -6.75 14.66 8.76
CA PRO A 59 -5.90 15.12 7.65
C PRO A 59 -4.96 14.00 7.17
N LYS A 60 -4.81 13.82 5.86
CA LYS A 60 -3.85 12.84 5.30
C LYS A 60 -2.40 13.15 5.65
N SER A 61 -2.10 14.37 6.09
CA SER A 61 -0.79 14.71 6.64
C SER A 61 -0.38 13.84 7.83
N TYR A 62 -1.35 13.26 8.57
CA TYR A 62 -1.07 12.35 9.69
C TYR A 62 -0.67 10.92 9.23
N SER A 63 -0.55 10.68 7.93
CA SER A 63 -0.05 9.40 7.40
C SER A 63 1.37 9.06 7.87
N TYR A 64 2.18 10.04 8.29
CA TYR A 64 3.50 9.77 8.86
C TYR A 64 3.43 8.89 10.14
N HIS A 65 2.31 8.91 10.88
CA HIS A 65 2.11 8.05 12.04
C HIS A 65 2.19 6.56 11.66
N PHE A 66 1.62 6.17 10.51
CA PHE A 66 1.62 4.78 10.06
C PHE A 66 3.04 4.28 9.86
N TYR A 67 3.85 5.10 9.17
CA TYR A 67 5.23 4.75 8.85
C TYR A 67 6.12 4.83 10.08
N LEU A 68 5.90 5.80 10.98
CA LEU A 68 6.66 5.93 12.22
C LEU A 68 6.37 4.75 13.16
N ILE A 69 5.11 4.46 13.44
CA ILE A 69 4.71 3.34 14.32
C ILE A 69 5.13 2.01 13.70
N GLY A 70 4.89 1.85 12.37
CA GLY A 70 5.34 0.69 11.64
C GLY A 70 6.85 0.50 11.72
N LEU A 71 7.64 1.57 11.55
CA LEU A 71 9.10 1.54 11.63
C LEU A 71 9.57 1.13 13.04
N VAL A 72 9.01 1.75 14.09
CA VAL A 72 9.38 1.46 15.49
C VAL A 72 9.06 0.01 15.83
N ILE A 73 7.84 -0.47 15.51
CA ILE A 73 7.45 -1.85 15.83
C ILE A 73 8.31 -2.85 15.04
N ASN A 74 8.53 -2.63 13.74
CA ASN A 74 9.37 -3.52 12.94
C ASN A 74 10.84 -3.48 13.39
N LEU A 75 11.35 -2.35 13.89
CA LEU A 75 12.69 -2.27 14.48
C LEU A 75 12.77 -3.09 15.78
N ILE A 76 11.76 -3.01 16.62
CA ILE A 76 11.67 -3.84 17.84
C ILE A 76 11.64 -5.32 17.46
N LEU A 77 10.78 -5.72 16.53
CA LEU A 77 10.69 -7.09 16.03
C LEU A 77 12.02 -7.57 15.46
N PHE A 78 12.72 -6.72 14.70
CA PHE A 78 14.04 -6.99 14.16
C PHE A 78 15.08 -7.25 15.25
N VAL A 79 15.13 -6.42 16.31
CA VAL A 79 16.08 -6.58 17.42
C VAL A 79 15.86 -7.93 18.14
N PHE A 80 14.60 -8.31 18.38
CA PHE A 80 14.27 -9.59 19.01
C PHE A 80 14.45 -10.81 18.09
N HIS A 81 14.48 -10.61 16.78
CA HIS A 81 14.58 -11.65 15.77
C HIS A 81 15.69 -11.38 14.76
N ILE A 82 16.90 -11.10 15.25
CA ILE A 82 18.06 -10.67 14.44
C ILE A 82 18.45 -11.69 13.35
N SER A 83 18.07 -12.95 13.52
CA SER A 83 18.27 -13.99 12.48
C SER A 83 17.56 -13.69 11.15
N PHE A 84 16.61 -12.75 11.13
CA PHE A 84 15.76 -12.40 10.00
C PHE A 84 16.19 -11.10 9.30
N VAL A 85 17.46 -10.69 9.53
CA VAL A 85 18.05 -9.42 9.08
C VAL A 85 17.66 -9.05 7.65
N PHE A 86 17.76 -9.99 6.73
CA PHE A 86 17.64 -9.70 5.30
C PHE A 86 16.25 -9.22 4.88
N LEU A 87 15.17 -9.82 5.37
CA LEU A 87 13.81 -9.42 5.02
C LEU A 87 13.38 -8.15 5.78
N PHE A 88 13.81 -8.01 7.05
CA PHE A 88 13.53 -6.80 7.81
C PHE A 88 14.19 -5.56 7.22
N ILE A 89 15.38 -5.67 6.61
CA ILE A 89 16.04 -4.56 5.92
C ILE A 89 15.14 -3.97 4.83
N PHE A 90 14.47 -4.80 4.02
CA PHE A 90 13.54 -4.30 2.99
C PHE A 90 12.42 -3.46 3.61
N VAL A 91 11.77 -3.98 4.66
CA VAL A 91 10.65 -3.28 5.31
C VAL A 91 11.12 -2.01 6.01
N LEU A 92 12.22 -2.06 6.75
CA LEU A 92 12.76 -0.89 7.46
C LEU A 92 13.20 0.21 6.48
N CYS A 93 13.87 -0.15 5.39
CA CYS A 93 14.25 0.80 4.33
C CYS A 93 13.00 1.40 3.65
N HIS A 94 12.00 0.57 3.35
CA HIS A 94 10.75 1.06 2.76
C HIS A 94 10.03 2.02 3.70
N LEU A 95 9.82 1.63 4.96
CA LEU A 95 9.12 2.46 5.95
C LEU A 95 9.89 3.76 6.26
N GLY A 96 11.22 3.69 6.39
CA GLY A 96 12.06 4.87 6.60
C GLY A 96 11.99 5.84 5.43
N ARG A 97 12.05 5.35 4.18
CA ARG A 97 11.87 6.15 2.98
C ARG A 97 10.47 6.78 2.92
N ARG A 98 9.42 6.00 3.18
CA ARG A 98 8.04 6.50 3.17
C ARG A 98 7.80 7.56 4.25
N LEU A 99 8.38 7.36 5.44
CA LEU A 99 8.35 8.34 6.52
C LEU A 99 8.99 9.66 6.07
N TYR A 100 10.19 9.59 5.48
CA TYR A 100 10.88 10.76 4.93
C TYR A 100 10.03 11.46 3.87
N GLU A 101 9.46 10.72 2.93
CA GLU A 101 8.60 11.27 1.88
C GLU A 101 7.36 11.98 2.45
N CYS A 102 6.71 11.41 3.47
CA CYS A 102 5.55 12.02 4.11
C CYS A 102 5.87 13.30 4.88
N LEU A 103 7.05 13.36 5.50
CA LEU A 103 7.45 14.53 6.30
C LEU A 103 7.97 15.69 5.44
N TYR A 104 8.70 15.39 4.36
CA TYR A 104 9.47 16.42 3.65
C TYR A 104 9.07 16.63 2.19
N ILE A 105 8.41 15.65 1.55
CA ILE A 105 8.12 15.70 0.12
C ILE A 105 6.63 15.86 -0.14
N GLN A 106 5.81 14.94 0.38
CA GLN A 106 4.41 14.86 0.03
C GLN A 106 3.60 16.03 0.58
N GLN A 107 2.70 16.53 -0.24
CA GLN A 107 1.72 17.53 0.15
C GLN A 107 0.34 16.91 0.11
N TYR A 108 -0.40 17.11 1.19
CA TYR A 108 -1.74 16.55 1.35
C TYR A 108 -2.77 17.67 1.40
N ARG A 109 -3.74 17.61 0.49
CA ARG A 109 -4.91 18.51 0.49
C ARG A 109 -6.19 17.78 0.91
N SER A 110 -6.13 16.47 1.06
CA SER A 110 -7.27 15.61 1.35
C SER A 110 -7.28 15.09 2.79
N LYS A 111 -8.42 14.54 3.20
CA LYS A 111 -8.63 13.92 4.50
C LYS A 111 -8.85 12.42 4.31
N MET A 112 -8.68 11.65 5.38
CA MET A 112 -8.96 10.22 5.45
C MET A 112 -10.00 9.93 6.53
N THR A 113 -10.65 8.79 6.45
CA THR A 113 -11.57 8.32 7.49
C THR A 113 -10.80 7.76 8.69
N LEU A 114 -11.45 7.73 9.85
CA LEU A 114 -10.89 7.08 11.03
C LEU A 114 -10.61 5.59 10.78
N PHE A 115 -11.47 4.92 10.00
CA PHE A 115 -11.27 3.51 9.65
C PHE A 115 -10.00 3.30 8.83
N GLU A 116 -9.78 4.09 7.78
CA GLU A 116 -8.54 4.06 7.00
C GLU A 116 -7.32 4.31 7.89
N TYR A 117 -7.41 5.29 8.78
CA TYR A 117 -6.32 5.62 9.69
C TYR A 117 -5.96 4.45 10.60
N LEU A 118 -6.93 3.86 11.28
CA LEU A 118 -6.70 2.71 12.18
C LEU A 118 -6.22 1.48 11.42
N PHE A 119 -6.76 1.25 10.23
CA PHE A 119 -6.36 0.14 9.39
C PHE A 119 -4.87 0.23 8.97
N GLU A 120 -4.43 1.40 8.53
CA GLU A 120 -3.03 1.61 8.15
C GLU A 120 -2.08 1.50 9.35
N LEU A 121 -2.50 1.91 10.55
CA LEU A 121 -1.70 1.73 11.76
C LEU A 121 -1.43 0.25 12.08
N ILE A 122 -2.37 -0.64 11.79
CA ILE A 122 -2.25 -2.09 12.05
C ILE A 122 -1.49 -2.80 10.92
N HIS A 123 -1.61 -2.30 9.68
CA HIS A 123 -1.07 -2.94 8.49
C HIS A 123 0.44 -3.23 8.61
N TYR A 124 1.26 -2.21 8.89
CA TYR A 124 2.73 -2.36 8.93
C TYR A 124 3.26 -3.24 10.06
N PRO A 125 2.73 -3.21 11.28
CA PRO A 125 3.02 -4.21 12.30
C PRO A 125 2.71 -5.64 11.85
N CYS A 126 1.57 -5.89 11.20
CA CYS A 126 1.20 -7.20 10.67
C CYS A 126 2.13 -7.68 9.55
N VAL A 127 2.70 -6.76 8.74
CA VAL A 127 3.75 -7.11 7.77
C VAL A 127 4.98 -7.68 8.47
N GLY A 128 5.46 -7.05 9.55
CA GLY A 128 6.59 -7.55 10.34
C GLY A 128 6.33 -8.93 10.96
N LEU A 129 5.15 -9.14 11.53
CA LEU A 129 4.74 -10.45 12.04
C LEU A 129 4.69 -11.52 10.93
N THR A 130 4.28 -11.14 9.71
CA THR A 130 4.27 -12.04 8.56
C THR A 130 5.68 -12.46 8.15
N ILE A 131 6.68 -11.56 8.24
CA ILE A 131 8.10 -11.89 8.01
C ILE A 131 8.59 -12.91 9.04
N ILE A 132 8.24 -12.73 10.31
CA ILE A 132 8.62 -13.69 11.36
C ILE A 132 8.00 -15.07 11.08
N ALA A 133 6.71 -15.10 10.73
CA ALA A 133 6.01 -16.35 10.41
C ALA A 133 6.61 -17.04 9.17
N ASP A 134 7.04 -16.26 8.15
CA ASP A 134 7.65 -16.80 6.94
C ASP A 134 8.98 -17.49 7.22
N TYR A 135 9.85 -16.86 7.99
CA TYR A 135 11.15 -17.45 8.30
C TYR A 135 11.08 -18.66 9.22
N GLN A 136 10.24 -18.61 10.24
CA GLN A 136 10.11 -19.69 11.23
C GLN A 136 9.55 -20.99 10.64
N TYR A 137 8.84 -20.90 9.52
CA TYR A 137 8.21 -22.06 8.89
C TYR A 137 9.15 -22.85 7.96
N SER A 138 10.18 -22.22 7.41
CA SER A 138 11.02 -22.84 6.39
C SER A 138 12.46 -23.02 6.86
N TYR A 139 12.92 -24.27 6.89
CA TYR A 139 14.32 -24.64 7.16
C TYR A 139 15.18 -24.71 5.88
N THR A 140 14.62 -24.35 4.72
CA THR A 140 15.34 -24.41 3.45
C THR A 140 16.22 -23.18 3.27
N ASN A 141 17.48 -23.38 2.82
CA ASN A 141 18.37 -22.29 2.48
C ASN A 141 17.78 -21.46 1.33
N LEU A 142 17.65 -20.17 1.55
CA LEU A 142 17.24 -19.24 0.50
C LEU A 142 18.32 -19.18 -0.59
N SER A 143 17.93 -19.33 -1.85
CA SER A 143 18.85 -19.18 -2.96
C SER A 143 19.36 -17.74 -3.03
N LEU A 144 20.69 -17.56 -3.01
CA LEU A 144 21.33 -16.25 -3.15
C LEU A 144 20.85 -15.49 -4.39
N CYS A 145 20.65 -16.19 -5.50
CA CYS A 145 20.13 -15.59 -6.74
C CYS A 145 18.73 -14.97 -6.55
N LYS A 146 17.83 -15.63 -5.85
CA LYS A 146 16.48 -15.10 -5.57
C LYS A 146 16.56 -13.85 -4.69
N TYR A 147 17.42 -13.90 -3.66
CA TYR A 147 17.63 -12.76 -2.78
C TYR A 147 18.19 -11.55 -3.55
N LEU A 148 19.26 -11.74 -4.34
CA LEU A 148 19.85 -10.67 -5.15
C LEU A 148 18.84 -10.10 -6.16
N PHE A 149 18.06 -10.94 -6.81
CA PHE A 149 17.01 -10.48 -7.72
C PHE A 149 15.94 -9.66 -6.97
N GLY A 150 15.52 -10.11 -5.77
CA GLY A 150 14.63 -9.35 -4.91
C GLY A 150 15.21 -7.97 -4.54
N VAL A 151 16.51 -7.89 -4.17
CA VAL A 151 17.18 -6.62 -3.86
C VAL A 151 17.18 -5.68 -5.06
N ILE A 152 17.55 -6.15 -6.24
CA ILE A 152 17.56 -5.33 -7.47
C ILE A 152 16.18 -4.77 -7.76
N LEU A 153 15.15 -5.62 -7.70
CA LEU A 153 13.77 -5.22 -7.95
C LEU A 153 13.26 -4.22 -6.91
N PHE A 154 13.62 -4.43 -5.63
CA PHE A 154 13.30 -3.51 -4.53
C PHE A 154 13.89 -2.12 -4.74
N VAL A 155 15.19 -2.06 -5.04
CA VAL A 155 15.90 -0.78 -5.27
C VAL A 155 15.30 -0.05 -6.47
N TYR A 156 15.09 -0.77 -7.57
CA TYR A 156 14.46 -0.22 -8.78
C TYR A 156 13.07 0.37 -8.46
N ALA A 157 12.18 -0.43 -7.88
CA ALA A 157 10.82 0.01 -7.58
C ALA A 157 10.80 1.16 -6.55
N SER A 158 11.66 1.13 -5.53
CA SER A 158 11.78 2.19 -4.54
C SER A 158 12.25 3.51 -5.14
N TYR A 159 13.22 3.47 -6.04
CA TYR A 159 13.72 4.64 -6.75
C TYR A 159 12.62 5.30 -7.60
N PHE A 160 11.94 4.51 -8.43
CA PHE A 160 10.89 5.06 -9.30
C PHE A 160 9.65 5.51 -8.53
N GLN A 161 9.31 4.85 -7.43
CA GLN A 161 8.22 5.30 -6.56
C GLN A 161 8.54 6.66 -5.92
N TYR A 162 9.76 6.83 -5.42
CA TYR A 162 10.23 8.11 -4.89
C TYR A 162 10.10 9.23 -5.92
N HIS A 163 10.56 8.99 -7.16
CA HIS A 163 10.44 9.97 -8.26
C HIS A 163 8.99 10.27 -8.62
N SER A 164 8.10 9.26 -8.60
CA SER A 164 6.66 9.46 -8.82
C SER A 164 6.05 10.36 -7.75
N HIS A 165 6.38 10.15 -6.48
CA HIS A 165 5.90 11.00 -5.38
C HIS A 165 6.46 12.43 -5.47
N LEU A 166 7.73 12.57 -5.83
CA LEU A 166 8.36 13.87 -6.00
C LEU A 166 7.70 14.68 -7.15
N THR A 167 7.38 14.01 -8.26
CA THR A 167 6.67 14.60 -9.40
C THR A 167 5.29 15.09 -8.98
N LEU A 168 4.50 14.22 -8.32
CA LEU A 168 3.16 14.60 -7.83
C LEU A 168 3.22 15.75 -6.83
N ALA A 169 4.20 15.75 -5.92
CA ALA A 169 4.37 16.83 -4.95
C ALA A 169 4.73 18.17 -5.60
N LYS A 170 5.61 18.17 -6.62
CA LYS A 170 5.96 19.36 -7.40
C LYS A 170 4.76 19.91 -8.16
N LEU A 171 3.99 19.03 -8.82
CA LEU A 171 2.77 19.41 -9.52
C LEU A 171 1.74 20.02 -8.58
N LEU A 172 1.51 19.40 -7.44
CA LEU A 172 0.55 19.88 -6.45
C LEU A 172 0.97 21.24 -5.85
N ARG A 173 2.28 21.49 -5.71
CA ARG A 173 2.82 22.78 -5.23
C ARG A 173 2.61 23.90 -6.24
N ASN A 174 2.73 23.60 -7.53
CA ASN A 174 2.69 24.58 -8.61
C ASN A 174 1.29 24.78 -9.21
N SER A 175 0.31 23.99 -8.79
CA SER A 175 -1.06 24.06 -9.29
C SER A 175 -2.03 24.45 -8.18
N ASN A 176 -3.05 25.23 -8.52
CA ASN A 176 -4.21 25.48 -7.66
C ASN A 176 -5.24 24.35 -7.71
N GLU A 177 -5.08 23.41 -8.64
CA GLU A 177 -5.97 22.26 -8.76
C GLU A 177 -5.77 21.29 -7.59
N PHE A 178 -6.84 20.62 -7.22
CA PHE A 178 -6.83 19.66 -6.11
C PHE A 178 -6.02 18.41 -6.45
N TYR A 179 -6.06 17.98 -7.72
CA TYR A 179 -5.32 16.85 -8.28
C TYR A 179 -4.89 17.14 -9.72
N PRO A 180 -3.75 17.80 -9.93
CA PRO A 180 -3.26 18.11 -11.28
C PRO A 180 -2.84 16.83 -12.02
N ILE A 181 -3.09 16.79 -13.33
CA ILE A 181 -2.64 15.67 -14.17
C ILE A 181 -1.13 15.81 -14.44
N PRO A 182 -0.35 14.76 -14.19
CA PRO A 182 1.08 14.74 -14.48
C PRO A 182 1.37 14.47 -15.97
N ASN A 183 0.86 15.31 -16.88
CA ASN A 183 1.14 15.21 -18.30
C ASN A 183 2.61 15.52 -18.61
N GLY A 184 3.21 14.76 -19.55
CA GLY A 184 4.60 14.95 -19.97
C GLY A 184 5.65 14.35 -19.02
N TYR A 185 5.24 13.61 -18.01
CA TYR A 185 6.14 12.90 -17.11
C TYR A 185 6.17 11.41 -17.41
N TRP A 186 7.18 10.94 -18.04
CA TRP A 186 7.50 9.63 -18.60
C TRP A 186 6.59 8.44 -18.19
N ILE A 187 6.56 8.01 -16.93
CA ILE A 187 5.77 6.84 -16.50
C ILE A 187 4.27 7.17 -16.36
N PHE A 188 3.93 8.44 -16.14
CA PHE A 188 2.53 8.90 -16.04
C PHE A 188 1.83 8.98 -17.40
N GLU A 189 2.57 8.97 -18.51
CA GLU A 189 1.99 8.87 -19.86
C GLU A 189 1.33 7.51 -20.11
N TYR A 190 1.84 6.46 -19.46
CA TYR A 190 1.35 5.10 -19.62
C TYR A 190 0.46 4.64 -18.47
N LEU A 191 0.65 5.18 -17.26
CA LEU A 191 -0.02 4.73 -16.04
C LEU A 191 -0.59 5.92 -15.25
N THR A 192 -1.86 5.87 -14.96
CA THR A 192 -2.54 6.90 -14.16
C THR A 192 -1.99 6.96 -12.72
N SER A 193 -1.53 5.85 -12.16
CA SER A 193 -1.05 5.76 -10.78
C SER A 193 0.18 4.86 -10.67
N PRO A 194 1.34 5.28 -11.22
CA PRO A 194 2.56 4.48 -11.20
C PRO A 194 3.08 4.19 -9.78
N ASN A 195 2.92 5.13 -8.86
CA ASN A 195 3.28 4.97 -7.45
C ASN A 195 2.56 3.78 -6.78
N VAL A 196 1.32 3.49 -7.19
CA VAL A 196 0.51 2.36 -6.70
C VAL A 196 1.06 1.03 -7.21
N LEU A 197 1.38 0.96 -8.51
CA LEU A 197 2.01 -0.21 -9.10
C LEU A 197 3.38 -0.50 -8.47
N LEU A 198 4.19 0.54 -8.29
CA LEU A 198 5.53 0.41 -7.70
C LEU A 198 5.50 -0.03 -6.24
N GLU A 199 4.47 0.36 -5.48
CA GLU A 199 4.22 -0.17 -4.14
C GLU A 199 4.02 -1.69 -4.18
N PHE A 200 3.18 -2.20 -5.09
CA PHE A 200 3.02 -3.63 -5.28
C PHE A 200 4.34 -4.32 -5.63
N VAL A 201 5.14 -3.75 -6.55
CA VAL A 201 6.43 -4.31 -6.96
C VAL A 201 7.42 -4.38 -5.79
N ILE A 202 7.41 -3.41 -4.87
CA ILE A 202 8.22 -3.42 -3.64
C ILE A 202 7.86 -4.64 -2.79
N TYR A 203 6.59 -4.87 -2.49
CA TYR A 203 6.17 -6.03 -1.71
C TYR A 203 6.40 -7.36 -2.45
N PHE A 204 6.22 -7.37 -3.77
CA PHE A 204 6.53 -8.54 -4.59
C PHE A 204 8.03 -8.90 -4.55
N SER A 205 8.92 -7.90 -4.47
CA SER A 205 10.34 -8.12 -4.29
C SER A 205 10.67 -8.81 -2.96
N ILE A 206 9.93 -8.46 -1.89
CA ILE A 206 10.04 -9.12 -0.59
C ILE A 206 9.59 -10.59 -0.68
N LEU A 207 8.49 -10.87 -1.40
CA LEU A 207 8.04 -12.25 -1.63
C LEU A 207 9.10 -13.08 -2.37
N ILE A 208 9.75 -12.50 -3.38
CA ILE A 208 10.82 -13.19 -4.12
C ILE A 208 11.99 -13.54 -3.19
N ALA A 209 12.35 -12.63 -2.30
CA ALA A 209 13.43 -12.77 -1.32
C ALA A 209 13.02 -13.61 -0.09
N SER A 210 11.76 -14.04 0.05
CA SER A 210 11.22 -14.81 1.16
C SER A 210 11.13 -16.30 0.87
N HIS A 211 10.75 -17.07 1.89
CA HIS A 211 10.47 -18.51 1.77
C HIS A 211 9.11 -18.83 1.15
N ARG A 212 8.27 -17.80 0.90
CA ARG A 212 6.97 -17.89 0.23
C ARG A 212 5.96 -18.75 0.99
N THR A 213 5.92 -18.63 2.29
CA THR A 213 4.89 -19.29 3.10
C THR A 213 3.49 -18.84 2.71
N SER A 214 2.48 -19.54 3.21
CA SER A 214 1.08 -19.20 2.96
C SER A 214 0.73 -17.78 3.48
N ALA A 215 1.27 -17.38 4.64
CA ALA A 215 1.07 -16.03 5.18
C ALA A 215 1.70 -14.95 4.30
N MET A 216 2.95 -15.15 3.83
CA MET A 216 3.62 -14.19 2.95
C MET A 216 2.91 -14.10 1.59
N THR A 217 2.50 -15.24 1.03
CA THR A 217 1.77 -15.26 -0.25
C THR A 217 0.42 -14.57 -0.13
N SER A 218 -0.34 -14.81 0.94
CA SER A 218 -1.64 -14.16 1.16
C SER A 218 -1.51 -12.65 1.42
N LEU A 219 -0.45 -12.20 2.10
CA LEU A 219 -0.12 -10.77 2.20
C LEU A 219 0.06 -10.14 0.82
N ILE A 220 0.80 -10.79 -0.08
CA ILE A 220 1.03 -10.24 -1.43
C ILE A 220 -0.26 -10.22 -2.25
N VAL A 221 -1.09 -11.24 -2.15
CA VAL A 221 -2.43 -11.26 -2.80
C VAL A 221 -3.28 -10.11 -2.27
N TRP A 222 -3.30 -9.88 -0.95
CA TRP A 222 -3.97 -8.73 -0.34
C TRP A 222 -3.47 -7.40 -0.92
N ILE A 223 -2.16 -7.19 -0.96
CA ILE A 223 -1.58 -5.95 -1.48
C ILE A 223 -1.90 -5.78 -2.97
N PHE A 224 -1.80 -6.84 -3.77
CA PHE A 224 -2.16 -6.80 -5.19
C PHE A 224 -3.61 -6.34 -5.40
N VAL A 225 -4.56 -6.96 -4.73
CA VAL A 225 -5.98 -6.62 -4.83
C VAL A 225 -6.23 -5.17 -4.38
N ARG A 226 -5.65 -4.79 -3.24
CA ARG A 226 -5.77 -3.43 -2.70
C ARG A 226 -5.24 -2.37 -3.67
N GLN A 227 -4.04 -2.59 -4.22
CA GLN A 227 -3.42 -1.64 -5.15
C GLN A 227 -4.18 -1.59 -6.48
N THR A 228 -4.69 -2.72 -6.96
CA THR A 228 -5.52 -2.77 -8.17
C THR A 228 -6.78 -1.92 -8.01
N PHE A 229 -7.53 -2.07 -6.91
CA PHE A 229 -8.70 -1.24 -6.65
C PHE A 229 -8.33 0.24 -6.52
N THR A 230 -7.24 0.56 -5.82
CA THR A 230 -6.77 1.95 -5.70
C THR A 230 -6.47 2.56 -7.07
N ALA A 231 -5.77 1.83 -7.95
CA ALA A 231 -5.47 2.29 -9.30
C ALA A 231 -6.74 2.48 -10.15
N LEU A 232 -7.68 1.52 -10.09
CA LEU A 232 -8.97 1.60 -10.81
C LEU A 232 -9.81 2.79 -10.36
N PHE A 233 -9.89 3.06 -9.05
CA PHE A 233 -10.63 4.20 -8.54
C PHE A 233 -9.98 5.52 -8.91
N ASN A 234 -8.65 5.62 -8.83
CA ASN A 234 -7.91 6.79 -9.28
C ASN A 234 -8.16 7.07 -10.76
N HIS A 235 -8.06 6.04 -11.60
CA HIS A 235 -8.32 6.16 -13.04
C HIS A 235 -9.75 6.63 -13.34
N ARG A 236 -10.76 6.01 -12.72
CA ARG A 236 -12.17 6.43 -12.88
C ARG A 236 -12.42 7.86 -12.42
N TRP A 237 -11.78 8.26 -11.34
CA TRP A 237 -11.89 9.63 -10.86
C TRP A 237 -11.34 10.62 -11.90
N TYR A 238 -10.13 10.38 -12.42
CA TYR A 238 -9.54 11.23 -13.47
C TYR A 238 -10.46 11.31 -14.69
N LEU A 239 -11.00 10.21 -15.18
CA LEU A 239 -11.93 10.20 -16.31
C LEU A 239 -13.17 11.05 -16.05
N ARG A 240 -13.73 11.03 -14.84
CA ARG A 240 -14.91 11.84 -14.50
C ARG A 240 -14.59 13.32 -14.33
N TYR A 241 -13.50 13.62 -13.66
CA TYR A 241 -13.10 15.00 -13.40
C TYR A 241 -12.81 15.76 -14.69
N TYR A 242 -12.08 15.15 -15.61
CA TYR A 242 -11.68 15.80 -16.84
C TYR A 242 -12.71 15.70 -17.97
N ARG A 243 -13.57 14.69 -17.97
CA ARG A 243 -14.70 14.62 -18.91
C ARG A 243 -15.71 15.75 -18.70
N ASN A 244 -15.82 16.26 -17.49
CA ASN A 244 -16.71 17.36 -17.14
C ASN A 244 -16.03 18.74 -17.30
N SER A 245 -14.78 18.77 -17.70
CA SER A 245 -13.97 20.02 -17.89
C SER A 245 -13.84 20.40 -19.35
N TYR A 246 -14.39 19.60 -20.27
CA TYR A 246 -14.55 19.87 -21.70
C TYR A 246 -16.05 19.80 -22.05
#